data_68202d2a41de7a7a5d3a27f66fce08b1
#
_entry.id   68202d2a41de7a7a5d3a27f66fce08b1
#
_cell.length_a   1.000
_cell.length_b   1.000
_cell.length_c   1.000
_cell.angle_alpha   90.00
_cell.angle_beta   90.00
_cell.angle_gamma   90.00
#
_symmetry.space_group_name_H-M   'P 1'
#
loop_
_entity.id
_entity.type
_entity.pdbx_description
1 polymer ?
#
loop_
_entity_poly.entity_id
_entity_poly.type
_entity_poly.pdbx_seq_one_letter_code
_entity_poly.pdbx_strand_id
1 'polypeptide(L)'
;MLNKIIFAVDGNNDLHTVAKFMRHMDTCRAMDTLSGSFVKCIGMYKGDLEPSYMMDEVDYRKLVESAGYTAGQESILHVPGDTRQPCTLEFRDGSTKVVGPMVEVGAGEAMFLTSFTYNLNTSKYFSTEGNAQ
;
A
#
# COMPACT_ATOMS: atom_id res chain seq x y z
N MET A 1 2.58 -18.73 3.26
CA MET A 1 2.75 -17.53 2.43
C MET A 1 3.03 -16.33 3.32
N LEU A 2 3.80 -15.39 2.80
CA LEU A 2 4.23 -14.24 3.59
C LEU A 2 3.14 -13.17 3.64
N ASN A 3 3.03 -12.52 4.79
CA ASN A 3 2.19 -11.34 4.93
C ASN A 3 2.84 -10.18 4.17
N LYS A 4 2.01 -9.31 3.62
CA LYS A 4 2.48 -8.17 2.83
C LYS A 4 1.96 -6.87 3.39
N ILE A 5 2.67 -5.79 3.10
CA ILE A 5 2.26 -4.43 3.43
C ILE A 5 2.10 -3.66 2.13
N ILE A 6 1.00 -2.94 2.00
CA ILE A 6 0.79 -1.97 0.93
C ILE A 6 0.83 -0.58 1.56
N PHE A 7 1.68 0.28 1.04
CA PHE A 7 1.85 1.62 1.57
C PHE A 7 2.13 2.62 0.44
N ALA A 8 1.76 3.87 0.68
CA ALA A 8 2.11 4.98 -0.20
C ALA A 8 3.15 5.85 0.49
N VAL A 9 3.99 6.50 -0.31
CA VAL A 9 5.03 7.38 0.24
C VAL A 9 4.40 8.61 0.90
N ASP A 10 3.42 9.18 0.22
CA ASP A 10 2.72 10.37 0.68
C ASP A 10 1.24 10.28 0.32
N GLY A 11 0.43 9.86 1.26
CA GLY A 11 -1.02 9.90 1.13
C GLY A 11 -1.62 11.19 1.69
N ASN A 12 -0.80 12.17 2.03
CA ASN A 12 -1.27 13.44 2.58
C ASN A 12 -1.14 14.54 1.54
N ASN A 13 -2.27 15.08 1.13
CA ASN A 13 -2.32 16.13 0.11
C ASN A 13 -1.85 17.51 0.61
N ASP A 14 -1.59 17.65 1.91
CA ASP A 14 -1.14 18.90 2.51
C ASP A 14 0.33 19.20 2.24
N LEU A 15 1.09 18.21 1.72
CA LEU A 15 2.51 18.38 1.51
C LEU A 15 2.81 19.06 0.19
N HIS A 16 3.83 19.92 0.21
CA HIS A 16 4.33 20.59 -0.99
C HIS A 16 4.85 19.55 -1.99
N THR A 17 4.65 19.80 -3.27
CA THR A 17 5.04 18.88 -4.35
C THR A 17 6.52 18.49 -4.30
N VAL A 18 7.42 19.46 -4.00
CA VAL A 18 8.85 19.19 -3.91
C VAL A 18 9.14 18.26 -2.73
N ALA A 19 8.48 18.46 -1.60
CA ALA A 19 8.66 17.60 -0.43
C ALA A 19 8.20 16.17 -0.73
N LYS A 20 7.07 16.00 -1.42
CA LYS A 20 6.59 14.69 -1.87
C LYS A 20 7.59 14.00 -2.78
N PHE A 21 8.12 14.74 -3.74
CA PHE A 21 9.11 14.22 -4.68
C PHE A 21 10.37 13.75 -3.94
N MET A 22 10.87 14.55 -3.01
CA MET A 22 12.07 14.19 -2.23
C MET A 22 11.84 12.94 -1.38
N ARG A 23 10.69 12.82 -0.73
CA ARG A 23 10.35 11.62 0.03
C ARG A 23 10.24 10.40 -0.84
N HIS A 24 9.66 10.55 -2.02
CA HIS A 24 9.56 9.45 -2.98
C HIS A 24 10.95 8.98 -3.37
N MET A 25 11.87 9.91 -3.65
CA MET A 25 13.25 9.56 -3.99
C MET A 25 13.96 8.89 -2.83
N ASP A 26 13.79 9.40 -1.62
CA ASP A 26 14.39 8.80 -0.42
C ASP A 26 13.87 7.39 -0.19
N THR A 27 12.58 7.16 -0.41
CA THR A 27 11.98 5.84 -0.31
C THR A 27 12.57 4.88 -1.35
N CYS A 28 12.72 5.33 -2.59
CA CYS A 28 13.31 4.50 -3.64
C CYS A 28 14.75 4.12 -3.30
N ARG A 29 15.54 5.06 -2.79
CA ARG A 29 16.91 4.77 -2.37
C ARG A 29 16.95 3.78 -1.23
N ALA A 30 16.08 3.95 -0.23
CA ALA A 30 16.00 3.03 0.89
C ALA A 30 15.62 1.63 0.42
N MET A 31 14.64 1.52 -0.49
CA MET A 31 14.23 0.23 -1.03
C MET A 31 15.31 -0.44 -1.85
N ASP A 32 16.11 0.34 -2.58
CA ASP A 32 17.24 -0.18 -3.36
C ASP A 32 18.34 -0.77 -2.47
N THR A 33 18.43 -0.35 -1.21
CA THR A 33 19.42 -0.91 -0.28
C THR A 33 18.97 -2.23 0.34
N LEU A 34 17.71 -2.59 0.18
CA LEU A 34 17.18 -3.85 0.70
C LEU A 34 17.30 -4.94 -0.35
N SER A 35 17.63 -6.14 0.11
CA SER A 35 17.69 -7.30 -0.79
C SER A 35 16.32 -7.88 -1.12
N GLY A 36 15.28 -7.41 -0.46
CA GLY A 36 13.92 -7.86 -0.69
C GLY A 36 13.32 -7.31 -1.97
N SER A 37 12.31 -7.99 -2.48
CA SER A 37 11.59 -7.55 -3.66
C SER A 37 10.38 -6.72 -3.27
N PHE A 38 10.04 -5.76 -4.11
CA PHE A 38 8.84 -4.97 -3.96
C PHE A 38 8.12 -4.84 -5.30
N VAL A 39 6.83 -4.54 -5.24
CA VAL A 39 5.99 -4.38 -6.41
C VAL A 39 5.47 -2.94 -6.44
N LYS A 40 5.61 -2.28 -7.59
CA LYS A 40 5.05 -0.94 -7.80
C LYS A 40 3.57 -1.08 -8.08
N CYS A 41 2.79 -0.24 -7.42
CA CYS A 41 1.33 -0.24 -7.53
C CYS A 41 0.83 1.18 -7.70
N ILE A 42 -0.42 1.29 -8.15
CA ILE A 42 -1.17 2.55 -8.07
C ILE A 42 -2.35 2.27 -7.15
N GLY A 43 -2.44 3.01 -6.07
CA GLY A 43 -3.53 2.88 -5.12
C GLY A 43 -4.61 3.93 -5.33
N MET A 44 -5.85 3.54 -5.10
CA MET A 44 -6.96 4.46 -4.94
C MET A 44 -7.42 4.33 -3.49
N TYR A 45 -7.45 5.44 -2.77
CA TYR A 45 -7.90 5.47 -1.39
C TYR A 45 -8.77 6.70 -1.16
N LYS A 46 -10.01 6.47 -0.76
CA LYS A 46 -10.98 7.56 -0.56
C LYS A 46 -11.08 8.49 -1.78
N GLY A 47 -11.00 7.92 -2.96
CA GLY A 47 -11.13 8.69 -4.21
C GLY A 47 -9.85 9.32 -4.74
N ASP A 48 -8.75 9.22 -4.02
CA ASP A 48 -7.45 9.79 -4.45
C ASP A 48 -6.53 8.70 -4.95
N LEU A 49 -5.95 8.93 -6.13
CA LEU A 49 -4.94 8.05 -6.70
C LEU A 49 -3.57 8.41 -6.16
N GLU A 50 -2.76 7.39 -5.83
CA GLU A 50 -1.41 7.63 -5.34
C GLU A 50 -0.48 6.49 -5.72
N PRO A 51 0.79 6.79 -6.03
CA PRO A 51 1.80 5.74 -6.21
C PRO A 51 1.97 4.99 -4.90
N SER A 52 1.97 3.66 -4.99
CA SER A 52 2.04 2.79 -3.83
C SER A 52 3.05 1.68 -4.08
N TYR A 53 3.41 1.00 -3.00
CA TYR A 53 4.33 -0.13 -3.06
C TYR A 53 3.76 -1.26 -2.22
N MET A 54 4.00 -2.48 -2.68
CA MET A 54 3.68 -3.69 -1.92
C MET A 54 4.97 -4.45 -1.68
N MET A 55 5.24 -4.82 -0.44
CA MET A 55 6.41 -5.62 -0.09
C MET A 55 6.08 -6.56 1.06
N ASP A 56 6.93 -7.56 1.27
CA ASP A 56 6.76 -8.46 2.40
C ASP A 56 6.87 -7.68 3.72
N GLU A 57 6.09 -8.08 4.70
CA GLU A 57 6.06 -7.41 6.01
C GLU A 57 7.46 -7.34 6.65
N VAL A 58 8.24 -8.40 6.52
CA VAL A 58 9.60 -8.46 7.06
C VAL A 58 10.48 -7.36 6.43
N ASP A 59 10.39 -7.20 5.12
CA ASP A 59 11.16 -6.18 4.40
C ASP A 59 10.69 -4.77 4.76
N TYR A 60 9.39 -4.58 4.93
CA TYR A 60 8.86 -3.29 5.35
C TYR A 60 9.38 -2.89 6.74
N ARG A 61 9.40 -3.85 7.68
CA ARG A 61 9.94 -3.59 9.01
C ARG A 61 11.42 -3.23 8.99
N LYS A 62 12.19 -3.90 8.12
CA LYS A 62 13.60 -3.53 7.92
C LYS A 62 13.74 -2.13 7.34
N LEU A 63 12.87 -1.75 6.43
CA LEU A 63 12.86 -0.40 5.85
C LEU A 63 12.66 0.65 6.94
N VAL A 64 11.69 0.44 7.80
CA VAL A 64 11.40 1.36 8.91
C VAL A 64 12.58 1.44 9.89
N GLU A 65 13.13 0.29 10.27
CA GLU A 65 14.18 0.23 11.29
C GLU A 65 15.54 0.73 10.78
N SER A 66 15.93 0.29 9.57
CA SER A 66 17.29 0.53 9.06
C SER A 66 17.46 1.89 8.43
N ALA A 67 16.44 2.35 7.70
CA ALA A 67 16.51 3.61 6.96
C ALA A 67 15.85 4.77 7.69
N GLY A 68 15.28 4.54 8.86
CA GLY A 68 14.54 5.55 9.59
C GLY A 68 13.30 6.04 8.82
N TYR A 69 12.83 5.20 7.91
CA TYR A 69 11.71 5.56 7.05
C TYR A 69 10.38 5.42 7.79
N THR A 70 9.50 6.37 7.57
CA THR A 70 8.11 6.27 8.01
C THR A 70 7.21 6.65 6.84
N ALA A 71 6.18 5.85 6.59
CA ALA A 71 5.23 6.16 5.54
C ALA A 71 4.52 7.48 5.83
N GLY A 72 4.45 8.36 4.84
CA GLY A 72 3.81 9.66 4.98
C GLY A 72 2.30 9.62 4.93
N GLN A 73 1.71 8.46 4.66
CA GLN A 73 0.27 8.31 4.49
C GLN A 73 -0.48 8.16 5.82
N GLU A 74 -1.78 8.33 5.75
CA GLU A 74 -2.69 8.19 6.89
C GLU A 74 -2.69 6.78 7.47
N SER A 75 -2.60 5.77 6.59
CA SER A 75 -2.66 4.37 6.99
C SER A 75 -1.87 3.50 6.02
N ILE A 76 -1.50 2.31 6.51
CA ILE A 76 -0.92 1.26 5.69
C ILE A 76 -1.85 0.04 5.72
N LEU A 77 -1.81 -0.77 4.67
CA LEU A 77 -2.66 -1.95 4.57
C LEU A 77 -1.85 -3.22 4.82
N HIS A 78 -2.26 -3.99 5.83
CA HIS A 78 -1.70 -5.30 6.10
C HIS A 78 -2.50 -6.35 5.35
N VAL A 79 -1.85 -7.08 4.47
CA VAL A 79 -2.46 -8.14 3.65
C VAL A 79 -1.95 -9.49 4.13
N PRO A 80 -2.80 -10.34 4.73
CA PRO A 80 -2.37 -11.64 5.20
C PRO A 80 -1.89 -12.54 4.05
N GLY A 81 -0.95 -13.43 4.36
CA GLY A 81 -0.50 -14.44 3.40
C GLY A 81 -1.62 -15.39 2.97
N ASP A 82 -2.55 -15.68 3.87
CA ASP A 82 -3.77 -16.41 3.53
C ASP A 82 -4.79 -15.41 2.97
N THR A 83 -5.03 -15.47 1.66
CA THR A 83 -5.89 -14.53 0.96
C THR A 83 -7.36 -14.58 1.36
N ARG A 84 -7.77 -15.60 2.11
CA ARG A 84 -9.13 -15.70 2.64
C ARG A 84 -9.32 -14.88 3.92
N GLN A 85 -8.23 -14.51 4.57
CA GLN A 85 -8.27 -13.70 5.79
C GLN A 85 -8.52 -12.24 5.44
N PRO A 86 -9.21 -11.48 6.30
CA PRO A 86 -9.42 -10.06 6.07
C PRO A 86 -8.12 -9.28 6.23
N CYS A 87 -8.00 -8.20 5.46
CA CYS A 87 -6.91 -7.24 5.60
C CYS A 87 -7.18 -6.31 6.76
N THR A 88 -6.15 -5.61 7.22
CA THR A 88 -6.24 -4.65 8.33
C THR A 88 -5.55 -3.36 7.94
N LEU A 89 -6.25 -2.25 8.12
CA LEU A 89 -5.63 -0.92 8.01
C LEU A 89 -5.02 -0.56 9.37
N GLU A 90 -3.79 -0.09 9.35
CA GLU A 90 -3.12 0.44 10.53
C GLU A 90 -2.91 1.93 10.33
N PHE A 91 -3.44 2.75 11.24
CA PHE A 91 -3.36 4.20 11.17
C PHE A 91 -2.15 4.72 11.93
N ARG A 92 -1.79 5.99 11.66
CA ARG A 92 -0.62 6.61 12.29
C ARG A 92 -0.66 6.61 13.81
N ASP A 93 -1.84 6.70 14.38
CA ASP A 93 -2.03 6.70 15.84
C ASP A 93 -1.92 5.32 16.45
N GLY A 94 -1.66 4.29 15.65
CA GLY A 94 -1.57 2.92 16.10
C GLY A 94 -2.88 2.17 16.12
N SER A 95 -4.02 2.84 15.86
CA SER A 95 -5.31 2.18 15.78
C SER A 95 -5.39 1.34 14.50
N THR A 96 -6.27 0.34 14.52
CA THR A 96 -6.45 -0.58 13.39
C THR A 96 -7.92 -0.71 13.04
N LYS A 97 -8.19 -1.04 11.77
CA LYS A 97 -9.53 -1.31 11.30
C LYS A 97 -9.49 -2.53 10.38
N VAL A 98 -10.27 -3.54 10.71
CA VAL A 98 -10.40 -4.72 9.84
C VAL A 98 -11.29 -4.34 8.65
N VAL A 99 -10.82 -4.69 7.45
CA VAL A 99 -11.56 -4.52 6.20
C VAL A 99 -11.77 -5.90 5.56
N GLY A 100 -12.22 -5.96 4.34
CA GLY A 100 -12.45 -7.24 3.67
C GLY A 100 -11.16 -7.93 3.22
N PRO A 101 -11.27 -9.18 2.79
CA PRO A 101 -10.14 -9.85 2.14
C PRO A 101 -9.76 -9.15 0.83
N MET A 102 -8.49 -9.20 0.47
CA MET A 102 -8.03 -8.66 -0.80
C MET A 102 -8.43 -9.61 -1.93
N VAL A 103 -9.24 -9.14 -2.86
CA VAL A 103 -9.71 -9.96 -3.99
C VAL A 103 -9.44 -9.25 -5.29
N GLU A 104 -9.20 -10.05 -6.33
CA GLU A 104 -9.05 -9.52 -7.68
C GLU A 104 -10.40 -9.04 -8.20
N VAL A 105 -10.42 -7.85 -8.83
CA VAL A 105 -11.61 -7.27 -9.43
C VAL A 105 -11.31 -6.88 -10.88
N GLY A 106 -12.33 -6.82 -11.72
CA GLY A 106 -12.18 -6.36 -13.09
C GLY A 106 -11.95 -4.85 -13.16
N ALA A 107 -11.37 -4.39 -14.26
CA ALA A 107 -11.13 -2.97 -14.47
C ALA A 107 -12.43 -2.15 -14.42
N GLY A 108 -13.51 -2.69 -15.03
CA GLY A 108 -14.81 -2.02 -15.01
C GLY A 108 -15.39 -1.92 -13.60
N GLU A 109 -15.21 -2.96 -12.80
CA GLU A 109 -15.66 -2.97 -11.42
C GLU A 109 -14.87 -1.98 -10.57
N ALA A 110 -13.55 -1.93 -10.78
CA ALA A 110 -12.67 -1.03 -10.02
C ALA A 110 -13.07 0.44 -10.17
N MET A 111 -13.62 0.83 -11.31
CA MET A 111 -14.04 2.20 -11.58
C MET A 111 -15.16 2.68 -10.65
N PHE A 112 -15.89 1.77 -10.04
CA PHE A 112 -16.99 2.11 -9.13
C PHE A 112 -16.60 1.98 -7.65
N LEU A 113 -15.33 1.63 -7.37
CA LEU A 113 -14.85 1.48 -6.00
C LEU A 113 -14.15 2.74 -5.53
N THR A 114 -14.15 2.96 -4.22
CA THR A 114 -13.43 4.08 -3.60
C THR A 114 -12.02 3.70 -3.18
N SER A 115 -11.73 2.41 -3.15
CA SER A 115 -10.40 1.89 -2.79
C SER A 115 -10.05 0.69 -3.65
N PHE A 116 -8.87 0.72 -4.24
CA PHE A 116 -8.30 -0.42 -4.95
C PHE A 116 -6.79 -0.27 -5.06
N THR A 117 -6.13 -1.37 -5.40
CA THR A 117 -4.70 -1.38 -5.71
C THR A 117 -4.51 -1.99 -7.09
N TYR A 118 -3.85 -1.26 -7.98
CA TYR A 118 -3.49 -1.76 -9.30
C TYR A 118 -2.02 -2.20 -9.27
N ASN A 119 -1.79 -3.49 -9.51
CA ASN A 119 -0.45 -4.07 -9.53
C ASN A 119 0.16 -3.86 -10.92
N LEU A 120 1.22 -3.05 -11.01
CA LEU A 120 1.85 -2.72 -12.29
C LEU A 120 2.58 -3.91 -12.92
N ASN A 121 3.00 -4.90 -12.12
CA ASN A 121 3.68 -6.08 -12.64
C ASN A 121 2.72 -7.05 -13.34
N THR A 122 1.51 -7.19 -12.81
CA THR A 122 0.53 -8.17 -13.30
C THR A 122 -0.60 -7.53 -14.09
N SER A 123 -0.73 -6.21 -14.06
CA SER A 123 -1.83 -5.45 -14.68
C SER A 123 -3.20 -5.86 -14.14
N LYS A 124 -3.25 -6.20 -12.87
CA LYS A 124 -4.49 -6.63 -12.21
C LYS A 124 -4.90 -5.65 -11.13
N TYR A 125 -6.21 -5.53 -10.93
CA TYR A 125 -6.81 -4.71 -9.88
C TYR A 125 -7.22 -5.60 -8.71
N PHE A 126 -6.99 -5.11 -7.50
CA PHE A 126 -7.37 -5.79 -6.27
C PHE A 126 -8.08 -4.81 -5.35
N SER A 127 -9.04 -5.29 -4.58
CA SER A 127 -9.75 -4.45 -3.64
C SER A 127 -10.25 -5.24 -2.44
N THR A 128 -10.34 -4.57 -1.31
CA THR A 128 -11.02 -5.11 -0.13
C THR A 128 -12.51 -4.80 -0.16
N GLU A 129 -12.97 -3.99 -1.10
CA GLU A 129 -14.38 -3.65 -1.29
C GLU A 129 -15.09 -4.57 -2.29
N GLY A 130 -14.35 -5.20 -3.20
CA GLY A 130 -14.92 -5.94 -4.33
C GLY A 130 -15.81 -7.11 -3.93
N ASN A 131 -15.72 -7.55 -2.69
CA ASN A 131 -16.51 -8.64 -2.14
C ASN A 131 -17.45 -8.20 -1.03
N ALA A 132 -17.66 -6.92 -0.88
CA ALA A 132 -18.59 -6.37 0.12
C ALA A 132 -20.02 -6.53 -0.37
N GLN A 133 -20.51 -7.73 -0.30
CA GLN A 133 -21.86 -8.08 -0.74
C GLN A 133 -22.76 -8.31 0.46
#